data_6063b9ee642e5d8271deafc22000d794
#
_entry.id   6063b9ee642e5d8271deafc22000d794
#
_cell.length_a   1.000
_cell.length_b   1.000
_cell.length_c   1.000
_cell.angle_alpha   90.00
_cell.angle_beta   90.00
_cell.angle_gamma   90.00
#
_symmetry.space_group_name_H-M   'P 1'
#
loop_
_entity.id
_entity.type
_entity.pdbx_description
1 polymer ?
#
loop_
_entity_poly.entity_id
_entity_poly.type
_entity_poly.pdbx_seq_one_letter_code
_entity_poly.pdbx_strand_id
1 'polypeptide(L)'
;MQVIKRDGRLVEFNPERIVKAVTLAMSHTPGGVDIDLANKVALSVEKQLDGKLQVSVYEIQDLVEKRLMATSRKEVAQAYITYRYNRDVARKSRTKPMFLEIIEAKANDVTRENANMNADTPAGMMMKFASETTKPFVDDFLLSQEARESHTKGYIHIHDKDYYPTKSLTCLQHPLDKILKNGFRAGHGSSRPAKRIETASIIGCISLETVQNEMHGGQAIPEFDYYLAPFVRKTYVEEVKKIENLLEEDLSDLYDYKIEDYIKKDLKGLEGKERDLQMAINETVNRVHQSMEAFIHNMNTIHSRGGNQ
;
A
#
# COMPACT_ATOMS: atom_id res chain seq x y z
N MET A 1 40.80 15.45 27.94
CA MET A 1 39.38 15.12 28.22
C MET A 1 38.77 14.53 27.00
N GLN A 2 38.05 13.41 27.15
CA GLN A 2 37.38 12.72 26.05
C GLN A 2 35.87 13.01 26.03
N VAL A 3 35.31 13.11 24.85
CA VAL A 3 33.87 13.32 24.61
C VAL A 3 33.25 12.06 24.10
N ILE A 4 32.24 11.57 24.81
CA ILE A 4 31.41 10.45 24.38
C ILE A 4 30.39 11.00 23.35
N LYS A 5 30.55 10.60 22.10
CA LYS A 5 29.59 10.94 21.05
C LYS A 5 28.27 10.18 21.23
N ARG A 6 27.23 10.60 20.50
CA ARG A 6 25.90 9.96 20.53
C ARG A 6 25.92 8.49 20.09
N ASP A 7 26.86 8.12 19.25
CA ASP A 7 27.09 6.76 18.76
C ASP A 7 28.07 5.94 19.64
N GLY A 8 28.40 6.45 20.82
CA GLY A 8 29.31 5.82 21.79
C GLY A 8 30.81 6.01 21.51
N ARG A 9 31.20 6.57 20.36
CA ARG A 9 32.61 6.79 20.05
C ARG A 9 33.23 7.86 20.94
N LEU A 10 34.47 7.62 21.33
CA LEU A 10 35.27 8.58 22.09
C LEU A 10 36.07 9.47 21.12
N VAL A 11 36.04 10.78 21.35
CA VAL A 11 36.83 11.75 20.61
C VAL A 11 37.42 12.78 21.57
N GLU A 12 38.50 13.42 21.20
CA GLU A 12 39.05 14.51 22.00
C GLU A 12 38.12 15.72 22.05
N PHE A 13 38.08 16.39 23.21
CA PHE A 13 37.36 17.63 23.39
C PHE A 13 38.02 18.71 22.58
N ASN A 14 37.23 19.47 21.80
CA ASN A 14 37.69 20.61 21.03
C ASN A 14 36.70 21.76 21.23
N PRO A 15 37.13 22.83 21.93
CA PRO A 15 36.30 24.03 22.21
C PRO A 15 35.88 24.78 20.92
N GLU A 16 36.65 24.69 19.84
CA GLU A 16 36.31 25.35 18.57
C GLU A 16 34.96 24.85 18.01
N ARG A 17 34.60 23.61 18.33
CA ARG A 17 33.28 23.06 17.94
C ARG A 17 32.14 23.79 18.63
N ILE A 18 32.34 24.25 19.87
CA ILE A 18 31.37 25.08 20.60
C ILE A 18 31.29 26.45 19.96
N VAL A 19 32.46 27.08 19.71
CA VAL A 19 32.52 28.36 19.02
C VAL A 19 31.77 28.33 17.72
N LYS A 20 32.06 27.34 16.87
CA LYS A 20 31.37 27.17 15.57
C LYS A 20 29.86 27.00 15.71
N ALA A 21 29.40 26.21 16.68
CA ALA A 21 27.98 25.99 16.91
C ALA A 21 27.25 27.23 17.38
N VAL A 22 27.87 28.01 18.29
CA VAL A 22 27.33 29.29 18.80
C VAL A 22 27.33 30.34 17.71
N THR A 23 28.41 30.48 16.94
CA THR A 23 28.50 31.39 15.80
C THR A 23 27.45 31.13 14.76
N LEU A 24 27.19 29.83 14.46
CA LEU A 24 26.12 29.43 13.54
C LEU A 24 24.74 29.83 14.09
N ALA A 25 24.49 29.67 15.38
CA ALA A 25 23.24 30.13 15.98
C ALA A 25 23.08 31.64 15.89
N MET A 26 24.18 32.41 16.10
CA MET A 26 24.20 33.86 15.97
C MET A 26 23.90 34.37 14.55
N SER A 27 24.37 33.67 13.51
CA SER A 27 24.11 34.03 12.11
C SER A 27 22.64 34.05 11.72
N HIS A 28 21.79 33.36 12.50
CA HIS A 28 20.34 33.34 12.32
C HIS A 28 19.59 34.34 13.24
N THR A 29 20.28 35.25 13.87
CA THR A 29 19.69 36.24 14.78
C THR A 29 19.96 37.67 14.30
N PRO A 30 19.06 38.65 14.60
CA PRO A 30 19.21 40.04 14.15
C PRO A 30 20.49 40.73 14.64
N GLY A 31 21.01 40.30 15.78
CA GLY A 31 22.24 40.86 16.37
C GLY A 31 23.55 40.46 15.69
N GLY A 32 23.45 39.57 14.66
CA GLY A 32 24.62 39.13 13.90
C GLY A 32 25.61 38.29 14.72
N VAL A 33 26.79 38.04 14.14
CA VAL A 33 27.83 37.18 14.71
C VAL A 33 28.74 38.01 15.64
N ASP A 34 28.92 37.51 16.87
CA ASP A 34 29.87 38.03 17.87
C ASP A 34 30.81 36.87 18.26
N ILE A 35 32.03 36.91 17.69
CA ILE A 35 33.04 35.86 17.89
C ILE A 35 33.58 35.91 19.32
N ASP A 36 33.70 37.09 19.93
CA ASP A 36 34.20 37.22 21.29
C ASP A 36 33.23 36.60 22.30
N LEU A 37 31.95 36.82 22.11
CA LEU A 37 30.92 36.17 22.94
C LEU A 37 30.93 34.63 22.74
N ALA A 38 31.08 34.15 21.51
CA ALA A 38 31.17 32.70 21.25
C ALA A 38 32.39 32.08 21.93
N ASN A 39 33.54 32.74 21.88
CA ASN A 39 34.76 32.30 22.57
C ASN A 39 34.59 32.32 24.11
N LYS A 40 33.97 33.38 24.66
CA LYS A 40 33.67 33.45 26.12
C LYS A 40 32.79 32.32 26.59
N VAL A 41 31.76 31.94 25.79
CA VAL A 41 30.88 30.82 26.09
C VAL A 41 31.68 29.50 26.06
N ALA A 42 32.50 29.27 25.03
CA ALA A 42 33.31 28.07 24.90
C ALA A 42 34.31 27.93 26.06
N LEU A 43 35.04 28.94 26.40
CA LEU A 43 35.97 28.96 27.53
C LEU A 43 35.26 28.72 28.89
N SER A 44 34.07 29.27 29.05
CA SER A 44 33.29 29.07 30.28
C SER A 44 32.81 27.63 30.42
N VAL A 45 32.44 27.00 29.31
CA VAL A 45 32.08 25.56 29.30
C VAL A 45 33.31 24.70 29.56
N GLU A 46 34.44 24.99 28.92
CA GLU A 46 35.69 24.27 29.13
C GLU A 46 36.14 24.32 30.61
N LYS A 47 36.13 25.49 31.24
CA LYS A 47 36.43 25.62 32.67
C LYS A 47 35.50 24.83 33.57
N GLN A 48 34.24 24.70 33.22
CA GLN A 48 33.28 23.94 34.02
C GLN A 48 33.47 22.42 33.87
N LEU A 49 34.09 21.97 32.79
CA LEU A 49 34.43 20.58 32.52
C LEU A 49 35.84 20.21 33.02
N ASP A 50 36.59 21.17 33.53
CA ASP A 50 37.94 20.93 34.02
C ASP A 50 37.96 19.86 35.14
N GLY A 51 38.96 18.97 35.10
CA GLY A 51 39.06 17.81 35.99
C GLY A 51 38.23 16.58 35.58
N LYS A 52 37.38 16.68 34.56
CA LYS A 52 36.66 15.48 34.05
C LYS A 52 37.51 14.72 33.04
N LEU A 53 37.56 13.39 33.18
CA LEU A 53 38.25 12.51 32.24
C LEU A 53 37.38 12.30 30.97
N GLN A 54 36.07 12.14 31.17
CA GLN A 54 35.08 11.93 30.09
C GLN A 54 33.82 12.75 30.32
N VAL A 55 33.21 13.20 29.25
CA VAL A 55 31.97 13.97 29.24
C VAL A 55 31.10 13.60 28.04
N SER A 56 29.78 13.54 28.22
CA SER A 56 28.88 13.30 27.10
C SER A 56 28.65 14.55 26.24
N VAL A 57 28.39 14.36 24.96
CA VAL A 57 28.03 15.49 24.09
C VAL A 57 26.74 16.19 24.55
N TYR A 58 25.84 15.48 25.22
CA TYR A 58 24.62 16.07 25.76
C TYR A 58 24.91 17.01 26.92
N GLU A 59 25.81 16.62 27.82
CA GLU A 59 26.23 17.47 28.94
C GLU A 59 26.91 18.74 28.46
N ILE A 60 27.77 18.66 27.43
CA ILE A 60 28.39 19.86 26.82
C ILE A 60 27.29 20.76 26.26
N GLN A 61 26.31 20.23 25.56
CA GLN A 61 25.23 21.03 24.97
C GLN A 61 24.37 21.71 26.04
N ASP A 62 24.07 21.02 27.14
CA ASP A 62 23.32 21.59 28.26
C ASP A 62 24.08 22.72 28.93
N LEU A 63 25.40 22.61 29.04
CA LEU A 63 26.25 23.70 29.54
C LEU A 63 26.27 24.88 28.59
N VAL A 64 26.37 24.65 27.29
CA VAL A 64 26.31 25.75 26.28
C VAL A 64 24.98 26.50 26.38
N GLU A 65 23.86 25.78 26.46
CA GLU A 65 22.52 26.37 26.63
C GLU A 65 22.45 27.24 27.89
N LYS A 66 22.88 26.71 29.04
CA LYS A 66 22.90 27.44 30.30
C LYS A 66 23.75 28.73 30.21
N ARG A 67 24.90 28.66 29.54
CA ARG A 67 25.76 29.79 29.35
C ARG A 67 25.16 30.85 28.41
N LEU A 68 24.59 30.43 27.31
CA LEU A 68 23.88 31.33 26.38
C LEU A 68 22.68 32.00 27.06
N MET A 69 21.91 31.27 27.85
CA MET A 69 20.80 31.83 28.63
C MET A 69 21.25 32.82 29.69
N ALA A 70 22.48 32.75 30.18
CA ALA A 70 23.07 33.70 31.13
C ALA A 70 23.57 34.97 30.45
N THR A 71 23.68 35.03 29.10
CA THR A 71 24.09 36.22 28.35
C THR A 71 22.92 37.19 28.17
N SER A 72 23.22 38.42 27.74
CA SER A 72 22.19 39.40 27.33
C SER A 72 21.51 39.02 26.01
N ARG A 73 22.16 38.21 25.19
CA ARG A 73 21.67 37.81 23.85
C ARG A 73 20.77 36.56 23.92
N LYS A 74 19.58 36.75 24.48
CA LYS A 74 18.59 35.64 24.65
C LYS A 74 18.13 35.01 23.36
N GLU A 75 18.11 35.82 22.28
CA GLU A 75 17.74 35.36 20.94
C GLU A 75 18.71 34.31 20.41
N VAL A 76 20.01 34.39 20.77
CA VAL A 76 21.00 33.38 20.40
C VAL A 76 20.77 32.06 21.15
N ALA A 77 20.44 32.16 22.44
CA ALA A 77 20.07 30.97 23.23
C ALA A 77 18.85 30.27 22.64
N GLN A 78 17.83 31.07 22.28
CA GLN A 78 16.62 30.54 21.67
C GLN A 78 16.92 29.86 20.32
N ALA A 79 17.71 30.50 19.45
CA ALA A 79 18.09 29.91 18.16
C ALA A 79 18.89 28.63 18.34
N TYR A 80 19.82 28.56 19.29
CA TYR A 80 20.62 27.38 19.59
C TYR A 80 19.76 26.23 20.11
N ILE A 81 18.85 26.46 21.06
CA ILE A 81 17.95 25.50 21.64
C ILE A 81 16.99 24.94 20.57
N THR A 82 16.38 25.83 19.76
CA THR A 82 15.47 25.43 18.68
C THR A 82 16.19 24.57 17.63
N TYR A 83 17.40 24.97 17.23
CA TYR A 83 18.21 24.21 16.30
C TYR A 83 18.54 22.81 16.86
N ARG A 84 18.98 22.75 18.12
CA ARG A 84 19.27 21.48 18.81
C ARG A 84 18.04 20.59 18.85
N TYR A 85 16.90 21.13 19.27
CA TYR A 85 15.63 20.40 19.34
C TYR A 85 15.23 19.83 17.97
N ASN A 86 15.23 20.65 16.92
CA ASN A 86 14.89 20.20 15.57
C ASN A 86 15.85 19.11 15.05
N ARG A 87 17.14 19.22 15.37
CA ARG A 87 18.12 18.18 15.02
C ARG A 87 17.93 16.88 15.79
N ASP A 88 17.50 16.95 17.03
CA ASP A 88 17.22 15.77 17.84
C ASP A 88 15.91 15.08 17.39
N VAL A 89 14.89 15.85 17.04
CA VAL A 89 13.66 15.35 16.41
C VAL A 89 14.00 14.65 15.08
N ALA A 90 14.77 15.32 14.19
CA ALA A 90 15.17 14.74 12.91
C ALA A 90 16.00 13.45 13.06
N ARG A 91 16.82 13.34 14.11
CA ARG A 91 17.61 12.14 14.39
C ARG A 91 16.79 11.00 15.01
N LYS A 92 15.83 11.36 15.86
CA LYS A 92 14.91 10.37 16.46
C LYS A 92 13.86 9.89 15.46
N SER A 93 13.67 10.61 14.37
CA SER A 93 12.81 10.20 13.28
C SER A 93 13.33 8.87 12.71
N ARG A 94 12.49 7.86 12.75
CA ARG A 94 12.76 6.55 12.13
C ARG A 94 12.64 6.58 10.61
N THR A 95 12.13 7.67 10.06
CA THR A 95 11.80 7.78 8.63
C THR A 95 13.02 7.55 7.73
N LYS A 96 14.15 8.20 8.03
CA LYS A 96 15.35 8.04 7.19
C LYS A 96 15.90 6.62 7.15
N PRO A 97 16.13 5.92 8.29
CA PRO A 97 16.56 4.52 8.26
C PRO A 97 15.57 3.63 7.52
N MET A 98 14.27 3.79 7.76
CA MET A 98 13.22 3.01 7.10
C MET A 98 13.24 3.20 5.57
N PHE A 99 13.37 4.44 5.10
CA PHE A 99 13.45 4.72 3.66
C PHE A 99 14.70 4.09 3.02
N LEU A 100 15.85 4.19 3.69
CA LEU A 100 17.09 3.56 3.21
C LEU A 100 16.96 2.04 3.16
N GLU A 101 16.39 1.42 4.17
CA GLU A 101 16.13 -0.02 4.22
C GLU A 101 15.24 -0.47 3.06
N ILE A 102 14.17 0.26 2.76
CA ILE A 102 13.27 -0.05 1.64
C ILE A 102 13.99 0.11 0.29
N ILE A 103 14.80 1.18 0.12
CA ILE A 103 15.54 1.44 -1.14
C ILE A 103 16.65 0.41 -1.36
N GLU A 104 17.34 0.01 -0.30
CA GLU A 104 18.50 -0.88 -0.36
C GLU A 104 18.12 -2.37 -0.31
N ALA A 105 16.85 -2.69 0.01
CA ALA A 105 16.36 -4.06 0.05
C ALA A 105 16.52 -4.76 -1.31
N LYS A 106 16.96 -6.02 -1.29
CA LYS A 106 17.08 -6.84 -2.50
C LYS A 106 15.71 -7.33 -2.96
N ALA A 107 15.58 -7.69 -4.23
CA ALA A 107 14.32 -8.10 -4.85
C ALA A 107 13.58 -9.24 -4.12
N ASN A 108 14.31 -10.16 -3.48
CA ASN A 108 13.74 -11.30 -2.75
C ASN A 108 13.74 -11.09 -1.22
N ASP A 109 13.83 -9.86 -0.76
CA ASP A 109 13.79 -9.58 0.67
C ASP A 109 12.35 -9.52 1.17
N VAL A 110 12.03 -10.31 2.20
CA VAL A 110 10.69 -10.34 2.84
C VAL A 110 10.23 -8.95 3.31
N THR A 111 11.18 -8.06 3.60
CA THR A 111 10.85 -6.67 3.98
C THR A 111 10.32 -5.85 2.79
N ARG A 112 10.58 -6.28 1.57
CA ARG A 112 10.22 -5.59 0.33
C ARG A 112 8.89 -6.03 -0.23
N GLU A 113 8.51 -7.28 -0.02
CA GLU A 113 7.32 -7.88 -0.59
C GLU A 113 6.22 -8.10 0.45
N ASN A 114 4.99 -7.91 0.05
CA ASN A 114 3.83 -8.44 0.72
C ASN A 114 2.74 -8.78 -0.31
N ALA A 115 1.74 -9.55 0.08
CA ALA A 115 0.69 -10.03 -0.82
C ALA A 115 -0.15 -8.90 -1.47
N ASN A 116 -0.13 -7.70 -0.90
CA ASN A 116 -1.00 -6.60 -1.29
C ASN A 116 -0.27 -5.44 -2.00
N MET A 117 1.05 -5.54 -2.17
CA MET A 117 1.80 -4.53 -2.91
C MET A 117 3.10 -5.10 -3.49
N ASN A 118 3.43 -4.71 -4.71
CA ASN A 118 4.69 -5.05 -5.35
C ASN A 118 5.68 -3.89 -5.20
N ALA A 119 6.62 -4.01 -4.27
CA ALA A 119 7.62 -2.97 -3.99
C ALA A 119 8.69 -2.82 -5.10
N ASP A 120 8.69 -3.67 -6.13
CA ASP A 120 9.57 -3.51 -7.29
C ASP A 120 9.07 -2.46 -8.28
N THR A 121 7.81 -2.02 -8.13
CA THR A 121 7.26 -0.92 -8.91
C THR A 121 7.39 0.41 -8.17
N PRO A 122 7.53 1.56 -8.87
CA PRO A 122 7.57 2.87 -8.21
C PRO A 122 6.33 3.15 -7.35
N ALA A 123 5.15 2.76 -7.82
CA ALA A 123 3.90 2.91 -7.07
C ALA A 123 3.86 2.02 -5.83
N GLY A 124 4.26 0.75 -5.94
CA GLY A 124 4.37 -0.17 -4.81
C GLY A 124 5.40 0.27 -3.78
N MET A 125 6.54 0.82 -4.22
CA MET A 125 7.54 1.40 -3.32
C MET A 125 6.97 2.60 -2.54
N MET A 126 6.21 3.48 -3.18
CA MET A 126 5.53 4.58 -2.51
C MET A 126 4.48 4.09 -1.50
N MET A 127 3.73 3.04 -1.83
CA MET A 127 2.81 2.39 -0.89
C MET A 127 3.56 1.78 0.30
N LYS A 128 4.71 1.17 0.07
CA LYS A 128 5.56 0.63 1.14
C LYS A 128 6.05 1.72 2.08
N PHE A 129 6.51 2.86 1.54
CA PHE A 129 6.87 4.02 2.35
C PHE A 129 5.69 4.52 3.18
N ALA A 130 4.50 4.61 2.59
CA ALA A 130 3.28 5.01 3.30
C ALA A 130 2.96 4.02 4.43
N SER A 131 2.96 2.71 4.15
CA SER A 131 2.72 1.65 5.14
C SER A 131 3.66 1.76 6.34
N GLU A 132 4.97 1.81 6.09
CA GLU A 132 5.97 1.83 7.16
C GLU A 132 5.96 3.13 7.99
N THR A 133 5.51 4.24 7.41
CA THR A 133 5.35 5.50 8.17
C THR A 133 4.03 5.55 8.93
N THR A 134 2.98 4.91 8.42
CA THR A 134 1.65 4.93 9.04
C THR A 134 1.57 4.02 10.28
N LYS A 135 2.23 2.86 10.28
CA LYS A 135 2.24 1.95 11.43
C LYS A 135 2.65 2.62 12.74
N PRO A 136 3.79 3.33 12.83
CA PRO A 136 4.17 4.07 14.03
C PRO A 136 3.18 5.18 14.38
N PHE A 137 2.60 5.85 13.38
CA PHE A 137 1.58 6.87 13.63
C PHE A 137 0.34 6.29 14.31
N VAL A 138 -0.12 5.13 13.85
CA VAL A 138 -1.25 4.42 14.47
C VAL A 138 -0.94 4.05 15.91
N ASP A 139 0.26 3.50 16.16
CA ASP A 139 0.71 3.13 17.51
C ASP A 139 0.78 4.32 18.47
N ASP A 140 1.26 5.46 17.99
CA ASP A 140 1.56 6.61 18.86
C ASP A 140 0.34 7.53 19.07
N PHE A 141 -0.59 7.59 18.10
CA PHE A 141 -1.65 8.61 18.09
C PHE A 141 -3.08 8.06 18.04
N LEU A 142 -3.29 6.82 17.55
CA LEU A 142 -4.64 6.29 17.32
C LEU A 142 -5.00 5.15 18.26
N LEU A 143 -4.04 4.32 18.67
CA LEU A 143 -4.29 3.23 19.60
C LEU A 143 -4.19 3.68 21.05
N SER A 144 -5.03 3.12 21.91
CA SER A 144 -4.81 3.22 23.34
C SER A 144 -3.50 2.54 23.74
N GLN A 145 -2.89 2.97 24.84
CA GLN A 145 -1.68 2.33 25.37
C GLN A 145 -1.86 0.82 25.55
N GLU A 146 -3.03 0.41 26.09
CA GLU A 146 -3.36 -0.99 26.33
C GLU A 146 -3.44 -1.79 25.02
N ALA A 147 -4.11 -1.26 23.97
CA ALA A 147 -4.21 -1.92 22.67
C ALA A 147 -2.84 -2.06 21.99
N ARG A 148 -2.02 -1.01 22.03
CA ARG A 148 -0.65 -1.01 21.51
C ARG A 148 0.23 -2.04 22.20
N GLU A 149 0.21 -2.04 23.55
CA GLU A 149 1.00 -3.00 24.33
C GLU A 149 0.55 -4.45 24.10
N SER A 150 -0.77 -4.67 24.02
CA SER A 150 -1.33 -5.99 23.75
C SER A 150 -0.93 -6.51 22.36
N HIS A 151 -0.94 -5.65 21.35
CA HIS A 151 -0.48 -5.97 20.00
C HIS A 151 1.03 -6.26 19.99
N THR A 152 1.84 -5.42 20.64
CA THR A 152 3.30 -5.58 20.68
C THR A 152 3.71 -6.86 21.42
N LYS A 153 2.98 -7.23 22.49
CA LYS A 153 3.21 -8.46 23.25
C LYS A 153 2.61 -9.71 22.61
N GLY A 154 1.88 -9.55 21.49
CA GLY A 154 1.28 -10.66 20.77
C GLY A 154 0.00 -11.23 21.41
N TYR A 155 -0.62 -10.53 22.35
CA TYR A 155 -1.90 -10.95 22.94
C TYR A 155 -3.07 -10.76 21.98
N ILE A 156 -3.00 -9.74 21.11
CA ILE A 156 -3.91 -9.49 19.99
C ILE A 156 -3.10 -9.18 18.74
N HIS A 157 -3.69 -9.39 17.58
CA HIS A 157 -3.15 -8.94 16.31
C HIS A 157 -4.08 -7.90 15.67
N ILE A 158 -3.58 -6.69 15.42
CA ILE A 158 -4.29 -5.68 14.65
C ILE A 158 -3.87 -5.85 13.20
N HIS A 159 -4.77 -6.41 12.39
CA HIS A 159 -4.55 -6.67 10.98
C HIS A 159 -4.53 -5.36 10.17
N ASP A 160 -3.66 -5.27 9.16
CA ASP A 160 -3.54 -4.12 8.26
C ASP A 160 -3.47 -2.78 9.00
N LYS A 161 -2.66 -2.72 10.04
CA LYS A 161 -2.53 -1.57 10.93
C LYS A 161 -2.17 -0.27 10.19
N ASP A 162 -1.46 -0.36 9.09
CA ASP A 162 -1.11 0.75 8.21
C ASP A 162 -2.32 1.36 7.50
N TYR A 163 -3.36 0.58 7.24
CA TYR A 163 -4.62 1.06 6.66
C TYR A 163 -5.66 1.51 7.69
N TYR A 164 -5.39 1.32 8.98
CA TYR A 164 -6.31 1.69 10.07
C TYR A 164 -6.81 3.16 9.99
N PRO A 165 -5.97 4.17 9.69
CA PRO A 165 -6.43 5.57 9.58
C PRO A 165 -7.36 5.82 8.40
N THR A 166 -7.27 5.03 7.34
CA THR A 166 -8.06 5.21 6.12
C THR A 166 -9.48 4.68 6.26
N LYS A 167 -9.72 3.83 7.26
CA LYS A 167 -11.01 3.14 7.48
C LYS A 167 -11.45 2.32 6.25
N SER A 168 -10.50 1.86 5.45
CA SER A 168 -10.78 1.02 4.29
C SER A 168 -11.25 -0.37 4.72
N LEU A 169 -11.95 -1.06 3.82
CA LEU A 169 -12.22 -2.49 3.96
C LEU A 169 -10.92 -3.27 3.78
N THR A 170 -10.74 -4.33 4.57
CA THR A 170 -9.54 -5.16 4.52
C THR A 170 -9.75 -6.50 3.79
N CYS A 171 -10.99 -6.93 3.63
CA CYS A 171 -11.37 -8.08 2.82
C CYS A 171 -12.79 -7.88 2.29
N LEU A 172 -13.08 -8.36 1.08
CA LEU A 172 -14.37 -8.18 0.43
C LEU A 172 -14.81 -9.43 -0.32
N GLN A 173 -16.11 -9.72 -0.24
CA GLN A 173 -16.80 -10.66 -1.12
C GLN A 173 -17.72 -9.90 -2.07
N HIS A 174 -17.54 -10.12 -3.38
CA HIS A 174 -18.35 -9.44 -4.39
C HIS A 174 -19.71 -10.14 -4.55
N PRO A 175 -20.84 -9.41 -4.45
CA PRO A 175 -22.17 -9.94 -4.74
C PRO A 175 -22.39 -9.99 -6.26
N LEU A 176 -21.74 -10.95 -6.94
CA LEU A 176 -21.68 -11.01 -8.40
C LEU A 176 -23.09 -11.13 -9.03
N ASP A 177 -24.02 -11.80 -8.39
CA ASP A 177 -25.43 -11.88 -8.81
C ASP A 177 -26.06 -10.50 -9.02
N LYS A 178 -25.89 -9.61 -8.05
CA LYS A 178 -26.40 -8.23 -8.10
C LYS A 178 -25.67 -7.40 -9.13
N ILE A 179 -24.34 -7.54 -9.20
CA ILE A 179 -23.49 -6.84 -10.15
C ILE A 179 -23.87 -7.18 -11.60
N LEU A 180 -24.05 -8.47 -11.91
CA LEU A 180 -24.40 -8.90 -13.25
C LEU A 180 -25.84 -8.55 -13.64
N LYS A 181 -26.77 -8.54 -12.68
CA LYS A 181 -28.18 -8.24 -12.91
C LYS A 181 -28.44 -6.75 -13.06
N ASN A 182 -27.79 -5.92 -12.26
CA ASN A 182 -28.10 -4.49 -12.18
C ASN A 182 -27.04 -3.61 -12.85
N GLY A 183 -25.86 -4.16 -13.14
CA GLY A 183 -24.67 -3.37 -13.39
C GLY A 183 -24.13 -2.78 -12.10
N PHE A 184 -23.07 -1.98 -12.20
CA PHE A 184 -22.51 -1.25 -11.06
C PHE A 184 -21.95 0.10 -11.49
N ARG A 185 -21.75 0.99 -10.53
CA ARG A 185 -21.07 2.27 -10.71
C ARG A 185 -19.79 2.27 -9.89
N ALA A 186 -18.68 2.54 -10.56
CA ALA A 186 -17.43 2.94 -9.94
C ALA A 186 -17.28 4.45 -10.06
N GLY A 187 -16.44 5.07 -9.24
CA GLY A 187 -16.31 6.53 -9.17
C GLY A 187 -16.16 7.26 -10.53
N HIS A 188 -15.60 6.58 -11.52
CA HIS A 188 -15.31 7.13 -12.85
C HIS A 188 -16.07 6.46 -14.01
N GLY A 189 -16.96 5.52 -13.73
CA GLY A 189 -17.68 4.82 -14.78
C GLY A 189 -18.83 3.97 -14.28
N SER A 190 -19.55 3.36 -15.23
CA SER A 190 -20.64 2.46 -14.93
C SER A 190 -20.65 1.27 -15.89
N SER A 191 -20.97 0.11 -15.39
CA SER A 191 -21.22 -1.10 -16.15
C SER A 191 -22.72 -1.30 -16.32
N ARG A 192 -23.15 -1.73 -17.50
CA ARG A 192 -24.53 -2.19 -17.74
C ARG A 192 -24.70 -3.61 -17.26
N PRO A 193 -25.95 -4.09 -17.06
CA PRO A 193 -26.24 -5.51 -16.83
C PRO A 193 -25.64 -6.41 -17.91
N ALA A 194 -25.15 -7.57 -17.50
CA ALA A 194 -24.62 -8.56 -18.43
C ALA A 194 -25.73 -9.21 -19.27
N LYS A 195 -25.41 -9.55 -20.50
CA LYS A 195 -26.33 -10.26 -21.39
C LYS A 195 -25.81 -11.64 -21.82
N ARG A 196 -24.50 -11.78 -21.96
CA ARG A 196 -23.79 -12.95 -22.47
C ARG A 196 -22.67 -13.37 -21.52
N ILE A 197 -22.16 -14.57 -21.70
CA ILE A 197 -21.09 -15.09 -20.88
C ILE A 197 -19.82 -14.22 -20.94
N GLU A 198 -19.45 -13.72 -22.09
CA GLU A 198 -18.29 -12.84 -22.28
C GLU A 198 -18.43 -11.56 -21.47
N THR A 199 -19.62 -10.94 -21.55
CA THR A 199 -19.87 -9.71 -20.80
C THR A 199 -19.95 -9.97 -19.29
N ALA A 200 -20.52 -11.10 -18.87
CA ALA A 200 -20.60 -11.46 -17.46
C ALA A 200 -19.21 -11.70 -16.87
N SER A 201 -18.37 -12.42 -17.57
CA SER A 201 -16.99 -12.70 -17.20
C SER A 201 -16.17 -11.40 -17.04
N ILE A 202 -16.21 -10.52 -18.06
CA ILE A 202 -15.46 -9.27 -18.03
C ILE A 202 -15.96 -8.30 -16.94
N ILE A 203 -17.27 -8.25 -16.68
CA ILE A 203 -17.83 -7.44 -15.58
C ILE A 203 -17.34 -7.96 -14.23
N GLY A 204 -17.24 -9.28 -14.04
CA GLY A 204 -16.63 -9.86 -12.86
C GLY A 204 -15.18 -9.42 -12.66
N CYS A 205 -14.39 -9.47 -13.73
CA CYS A 205 -13.00 -8.99 -13.73
C CYS A 205 -12.92 -7.49 -13.38
N ILE A 206 -13.68 -6.64 -14.09
CA ILE A 206 -13.69 -5.19 -13.87
C ILE A 206 -14.11 -4.87 -12.42
N SER A 207 -15.05 -5.62 -11.84
CA SER A 207 -15.47 -5.38 -10.45
C SER A 207 -14.33 -5.61 -9.46
N LEU A 208 -13.53 -6.66 -9.65
CA LEU A 208 -12.35 -6.94 -8.84
C LEU A 208 -11.30 -5.83 -8.99
N GLU A 209 -10.94 -5.50 -10.22
CA GLU A 209 -9.90 -4.49 -10.52
C GLU A 209 -10.27 -3.08 -10.04
N THR A 210 -11.53 -2.70 -10.17
CA THR A 210 -12.00 -1.37 -9.72
C THR A 210 -11.92 -1.26 -8.21
N VAL A 211 -12.40 -2.27 -7.50
CA VAL A 211 -12.46 -2.24 -6.03
C VAL A 211 -11.07 -2.38 -5.41
N GLN A 212 -10.11 -2.98 -6.10
CA GLN A 212 -8.73 -3.11 -5.63
C GLN A 212 -8.09 -1.77 -5.24
N ASN A 213 -8.50 -0.66 -5.86
CA ASN A 213 -7.99 0.67 -5.53
C ASN A 213 -8.71 1.34 -4.34
N GLU A 214 -9.83 0.78 -3.88
CA GLU A 214 -10.67 1.36 -2.83
C GLU A 214 -10.61 0.58 -1.52
N MET A 215 -9.91 -0.55 -1.52
CA MET A 215 -9.75 -1.42 -0.35
C MET A 215 -8.33 -1.95 -0.24
N HIS A 216 -8.06 -2.68 0.83
CA HIS A 216 -6.81 -3.40 1.05
C HIS A 216 -7.10 -4.86 1.42
N GLY A 217 -6.30 -5.79 0.90
CA GLY A 217 -6.42 -7.21 1.21
C GLY A 217 -7.16 -8.02 0.15
N GLY A 218 -7.59 -9.21 0.52
CA GLY A 218 -8.13 -10.21 -0.40
C GLY A 218 -9.54 -9.89 -0.87
N GLN A 219 -9.82 -10.21 -2.13
CA GLN A 219 -11.13 -10.15 -2.74
C GLN A 219 -11.57 -11.55 -3.16
N ALA A 220 -12.84 -11.85 -3.07
CA ALA A 220 -13.41 -13.12 -3.48
C ALA A 220 -14.75 -12.92 -4.20
N ILE A 221 -15.03 -13.81 -5.12
CA ILE A 221 -16.35 -13.97 -5.73
C ILE A 221 -16.85 -15.36 -5.33
N PRO A 222 -17.70 -15.47 -4.31
CA PRO A 222 -18.30 -16.75 -3.97
C PRO A 222 -19.23 -17.22 -5.08
N GLU A 223 -19.37 -18.53 -5.24
CA GLU A 223 -20.32 -19.16 -6.19
C GLU A 223 -20.19 -18.62 -7.62
N PHE A 224 -18.97 -18.35 -8.07
CA PHE A 224 -18.67 -17.73 -9.35
C PHE A 224 -19.32 -18.46 -10.53
N ASP A 225 -19.21 -19.77 -10.58
CA ASP A 225 -19.80 -20.63 -11.61
C ASP A 225 -21.32 -20.59 -11.57
N TYR A 226 -21.91 -20.66 -10.38
CA TYR A 226 -23.36 -20.58 -10.19
C TYR A 226 -23.95 -19.27 -10.74
N TYR A 227 -23.33 -18.16 -10.45
CA TYR A 227 -23.79 -16.84 -10.92
C TYR A 227 -23.54 -16.62 -12.43
N LEU A 228 -22.60 -17.32 -13.02
CA LEU A 228 -22.38 -17.30 -14.48
C LEU A 228 -23.32 -18.23 -15.24
N ALA A 229 -23.85 -19.28 -14.65
CA ALA A 229 -24.70 -20.28 -15.30
C ALA A 229 -25.90 -19.71 -16.10
N PRO A 230 -26.64 -18.67 -15.60
CA PRO A 230 -27.71 -18.05 -16.39
C PRO A 230 -27.22 -17.41 -17.70
N PHE A 231 -25.97 -16.94 -17.74
CA PHE A 231 -25.38 -16.32 -18.92
C PHE A 231 -24.86 -17.38 -19.91
N VAL A 232 -24.39 -18.51 -19.43
CA VAL A 232 -24.11 -19.68 -20.26
C VAL A 232 -25.39 -20.10 -20.96
N ARG A 233 -26.52 -20.20 -20.24
CA ARG A 233 -27.81 -20.52 -20.82
C ARG A 233 -28.27 -19.52 -21.88
N LYS A 234 -28.15 -18.21 -21.62
CA LYS A 234 -28.48 -17.20 -22.61
C LYS A 234 -27.61 -17.30 -23.85
N THR A 235 -26.33 -17.59 -23.68
CA THR A 235 -25.40 -17.82 -24.80
C THR A 235 -25.81 -19.00 -25.64
N TYR A 236 -26.18 -20.11 -25.02
CA TYR A 236 -26.72 -21.30 -25.73
C TYR A 236 -27.97 -20.94 -26.57
N VAL A 237 -28.96 -20.28 -25.97
CA VAL A 237 -30.16 -19.88 -26.73
C VAL A 237 -29.81 -18.93 -27.89
N GLU A 238 -28.82 -18.10 -27.75
CA GLU A 238 -28.32 -17.26 -28.85
C GLU A 238 -27.69 -18.09 -29.97
N GLU A 239 -26.92 -19.14 -29.62
CA GLU A 239 -26.35 -20.05 -30.63
C GLU A 239 -27.45 -20.86 -31.36
N VAL A 240 -28.46 -21.37 -30.65
CA VAL A 240 -29.60 -21.98 -31.30
C VAL A 240 -30.29 -21.04 -32.29
N LYS A 241 -30.54 -19.77 -31.90
CA LYS A 241 -31.14 -18.78 -32.80
C LYS A 241 -30.29 -18.45 -34.01
N LYS A 242 -28.97 -18.53 -33.90
CA LYS A 242 -28.09 -18.36 -35.07
C LYS A 242 -28.23 -19.53 -36.04
N ILE A 243 -28.30 -20.75 -35.54
CA ILE A 243 -28.50 -21.94 -36.36
C ILE A 243 -29.88 -21.93 -37.02
N GLU A 244 -30.93 -21.61 -36.26
CA GLU A 244 -32.31 -21.43 -36.77
C GLU A 244 -32.35 -20.43 -37.95
N ASN A 245 -31.74 -19.24 -37.79
CA ASN A 245 -31.68 -18.24 -38.87
C ASN A 245 -30.83 -18.70 -40.06
N LEU A 246 -29.81 -19.53 -39.85
CA LEU A 246 -28.94 -20.03 -40.92
C LEU A 246 -29.62 -21.11 -41.75
N LEU A 247 -30.38 -22.00 -41.07
CA LEU A 247 -31.06 -23.10 -41.71
C LEU A 247 -32.46 -22.73 -42.21
N GLU A 248 -33.02 -21.59 -41.80
CA GLU A 248 -34.41 -21.20 -42.02
C GLU A 248 -35.42 -22.24 -41.49
N GLU A 249 -35.07 -22.94 -40.40
CA GLU A 249 -35.86 -23.95 -39.71
C GLU A 249 -36.30 -23.47 -38.33
N ASP A 250 -37.48 -23.91 -37.85
CA ASP A 250 -37.95 -23.61 -36.48
C ASP A 250 -37.26 -24.55 -35.48
N LEU A 251 -36.38 -24.00 -34.67
CA LEU A 251 -35.66 -24.69 -33.59
C LEU A 251 -36.11 -24.20 -32.21
N SER A 252 -37.27 -23.55 -32.08
CA SER A 252 -37.76 -22.96 -30.84
C SER A 252 -37.89 -23.94 -29.67
N ASP A 253 -38.17 -25.23 -29.96
CA ASP A 253 -38.20 -26.31 -28.98
C ASP A 253 -36.81 -26.55 -28.28
N LEU A 254 -35.73 -26.20 -28.92
CA LEU A 254 -34.40 -26.27 -28.34
C LEU A 254 -34.11 -25.10 -27.34
N TYR A 255 -34.88 -23.99 -27.37
CA TYR A 255 -34.65 -22.93 -26.44
C TYR A 255 -34.81 -23.28 -24.98
N ASP A 256 -35.80 -24.16 -24.68
CA ASP A 256 -36.08 -24.61 -23.33
C ASP A 256 -35.53 -26.01 -23.05
N TYR A 257 -34.78 -26.58 -24.02
CA TYR A 257 -34.18 -27.91 -23.84
C TYR A 257 -33.27 -27.88 -22.60
N LYS A 258 -33.51 -28.87 -21.70
CA LYS A 258 -32.73 -29.02 -20.49
C LYS A 258 -31.42 -29.73 -20.80
N ILE A 259 -30.33 -28.99 -20.79
CA ILE A 259 -28.99 -29.53 -20.99
C ILE A 259 -28.47 -29.98 -19.63
N GLU A 260 -28.19 -31.28 -19.49
CA GLU A 260 -27.60 -31.83 -18.28
C GLU A 260 -26.11 -31.52 -18.20
N ASP A 261 -25.42 -31.69 -19.35
CA ASP A 261 -23.98 -31.42 -19.44
C ASP A 261 -23.66 -30.65 -20.72
N TYR A 262 -22.93 -29.55 -20.56
CA TYR A 262 -22.34 -28.78 -21.67
C TYR A 262 -21.01 -29.44 -22.08
N ILE A 263 -21.10 -30.56 -22.83
CA ILE A 263 -19.93 -31.31 -23.27
C ILE A 263 -19.78 -31.22 -24.79
N LYS A 264 -18.58 -30.84 -25.22
CA LYS A 264 -18.21 -30.77 -26.63
C LYS A 264 -18.09 -32.19 -27.21
N LYS A 265 -18.80 -32.47 -28.30
CA LYS A 265 -18.76 -33.77 -29.00
C LYS A 265 -18.51 -33.59 -30.50
N ASP A 266 -18.00 -34.65 -31.12
CA ASP A 266 -17.91 -34.72 -32.57
C ASP A 266 -19.33 -34.74 -33.18
N LEU A 267 -19.52 -34.02 -34.28
CA LEU A 267 -20.80 -33.97 -35.00
C LEU A 267 -20.96 -35.13 -36.00
N LYS A 268 -19.93 -35.97 -36.16
CA LYS A 268 -19.94 -37.06 -37.12
C LYS A 268 -20.97 -38.13 -36.72
N GLY A 269 -21.92 -38.38 -37.63
CA GLY A 269 -22.99 -39.34 -37.41
C GLY A 269 -24.23 -38.77 -36.70
N LEU A 270 -24.25 -37.50 -36.33
CA LEU A 270 -25.44 -36.82 -35.85
C LEU A 270 -26.19 -36.19 -37.03
N GLU A 271 -27.52 -36.26 -37.00
CA GLU A 271 -28.40 -35.70 -38.04
C GLU A 271 -29.53 -34.87 -37.44
N GLY A 272 -30.12 -33.95 -38.25
CA GLY A 272 -31.28 -33.15 -37.87
C GLY A 272 -31.08 -32.39 -36.55
N LYS A 273 -32.13 -32.31 -35.75
CA LYS A 273 -32.14 -31.54 -34.48
C LYS A 273 -31.08 -31.99 -33.46
N GLU A 274 -30.67 -33.27 -33.46
CA GLU A 274 -29.60 -33.73 -32.55
C GLU A 274 -28.26 -33.11 -32.92
N ARG A 275 -27.98 -33.00 -34.22
CA ARG A 275 -26.79 -32.31 -34.72
C ARG A 275 -26.83 -30.83 -34.40
N ASP A 276 -27.97 -30.14 -34.59
CA ASP A 276 -28.14 -28.72 -34.36
C ASP A 276 -28.01 -28.39 -32.88
N LEU A 277 -28.60 -29.20 -32.00
CA LEU A 277 -28.41 -29.12 -30.55
C LEU A 277 -26.94 -29.25 -30.17
N GLN A 278 -26.24 -30.24 -30.68
CA GLN A 278 -24.83 -30.46 -30.37
C GLN A 278 -23.93 -29.35 -30.94
N MET A 279 -24.28 -28.78 -32.10
CA MET A 279 -23.60 -27.61 -32.65
C MET A 279 -23.71 -26.41 -31.70
N ALA A 280 -24.92 -26.11 -31.22
CA ALA A 280 -25.15 -25.03 -30.29
C ALA A 280 -24.39 -25.21 -28.94
N ILE A 281 -24.38 -26.47 -28.44
CA ILE A 281 -23.62 -26.82 -27.25
C ILE A 281 -22.13 -26.64 -27.48
N ASN A 282 -21.57 -27.15 -28.59
CA ASN A 282 -20.15 -27.02 -28.90
C ASN A 282 -19.69 -25.57 -28.98
N GLU A 283 -20.49 -24.70 -29.63
CA GLU A 283 -20.14 -23.28 -29.72
C GLU A 283 -20.29 -22.55 -28.38
N THR A 284 -21.32 -22.91 -27.60
CA THR A 284 -21.47 -22.41 -26.24
C THR A 284 -20.25 -22.76 -25.38
N VAL A 285 -19.76 -23.99 -25.43
CA VAL A 285 -18.55 -24.40 -24.71
C VAL A 285 -17.33 -23.63 -25.17
N ASN A 286 -17.16 -23.43 -26.48
CA ASN A 286 -16.06 -22.61 -26.99
C ASN A 286 -16.10 -21.18 -26.43
N ARG A 287 -17.26 -20.53 -26.43
CA ARG A 287 -17.45 -19.17 -25.93
C ARG A 287 -17.20 -19.08 -24.42
N VAL A 288 -17.65 -20.06 -23.64
CA VAL A 288 -17.38 -20.15 -22.20
C VAL A 288 -15.88 -20.29 -21.96
N HIS A 289 -15.22 -21.20 -22.67
CA HIS A 289 -13.78 -21.42 -22.52
C HIS A 289 -12.98 -20.13 -22.83
N GLN A 290 -13.26 -19.49 -23.95
CA GLN A 290 -12.62 -18.23 -24.32
C GLN A 290 -12.89 -17.10 -23.30
N SER A 291 -14.10 -17.06 -22.73
CA SER A 291 -14.45 -16.08 -21.70
C SER A 291 -13.67 -16.28 -20.41
N MET A 292 -13.48 -17.55 -20.00
CA MET A 292 -12.68 -17.89 -18.81
C MET A 292 -11.19 -17.65 -19.05
N GLU A 293 -10.69 -18.00 -20.22
CA GLU A 293 -9.32 -17.72 -20.62
C GLU A 293 -9.03 -16.20 -20.58
N ALA A 294 -9.92 -15.39 -21.17
CA ALA A 294 -9.83 -13.94 -21.13
C ALA A 294 -9.89 -13.39 -19.68
N PHE A 295 -10.74 -13.93 -18.83
CA PHE A 295 -10.81 -13.58 -17.42
C PHE A 295 -9.47 -13.81 -16.72
N ILE A 296 -8.90 -15.01 -16.88
CA ILE A 296 -7.61 -15.37 -16.25
C ILE A 296 -6.47 -14.49 -16.81
N HIS A 297 -6.44 -14.25 -18.12
CA HIS A 297 -5.42 -13.37 -18.71
C HIS A 297 -5.50 -11.95 -18.17
N ASN A 298 -6.71 -11.40 -18.06
CA ASN A 298 -6.89 -10.06 -17.48
C ASN A 298 -6.42 -10.04 -16.02
N MET A 299 -6.84 -11.00 -15.21
CA MET A 299 -6.44 -11.07 -13.80
C MET A 299 -4.93 -11.23 -13.61
N ASN A 300 -4.23 -11.90 -14.55
CA ASN A 300 -2.79 -12.13 -14.49
C ASN A 300 -1.96 -10.97 -15.07
N THR A 301 -2.54 -10.11 -15.89
CA THR A 301 -1.79 -9.11 -16.66
C THR A 301 -2.16 -7.67 -16.36
N ILE A 302 -3.38 -7.43 -15.90
CA ILE A 302 -3.82 -6.08 -15.54
C ILE A 302 -3.44 -5.83 -14.08
N HIS A 303 -2.59 -4.83 -13.89
CA HIS A 303 -2.17 -4.39 -12.57
C HIS A 303 -2.93 -3.13 -12.17
N SER A 304 -3.38 -3.06 -10.93
CA SER A 304 -3.84 -1.82 -10.36
C SER A 304 -2.68 -0.81 -10.25
N ARG A 305 -3.01 0.43 -9.95
CA ARG A 305 -2.02 1.50 -9.77
C ARG A 305 -0.99 1.19 -8.68
N GLY A 306 -1.33 0.33 -7.71
CA GLY A 306 -0.42 -0.12 -6.66
C GLY A 306 0.54 -1.24 -7.08
N GLY A 307 0.44 -1.76 -8.31
CA GLY A 307 1.25 -2.85 -8.81
C GLY A 307 0.85 -4.23 -8.27
N ASN A 308 -0.35 -4.37 -7.72
CA ASN A 308 -0.90 -5.65 -7.26
C ASN A 308 -1.49 -6.45 -8.44
N GLN A 309 -1.35 -7.75 -8.35
CA GLN A 309 -2.01 -8.72 -9.24
C GLN A 309 -3.27 -9.27 -8.59
#